data_b24172a33e2c41e493b7000b5aab050f
#
_entry.id   b24172a33e2c41e493b7000b5aab050f
#
_cell.length_a   1.000
_cell.length_b   1.000
_cell.length_c   1.000
_cell.angle_alpha   90.00
_cell.angle_beta   90.00
_cell.angle_gamma   90.00
#
_symmetry.space_group_name_H-M   'P 1'
#
loop_
_entity.id
_entity.type
_entity.pdbx_description
1 polymer ?
#
loop_
_entity_poly.entity_id
_entity_poly.type
_entity_poly.pdbx_seq_one_letter_code
_entity_poly.pdbx_strand_id
1 'polypeptide(L)'
;TVVGGQVVGHVQETDTIVHKIMVVPGNGGVVKSIESGDFNVTQTICTFEDGSEMQMMQKWPVRTPRPYQQKYPPVIPLVTGMRILDFLFPLAKGGAAGIPGPFGSGKTVTQQSLAKYSDAQLVVYIGCGERGNEMTEVLDEFPHLIDPNTGKPLMERTVMIANTSNMPVAAREASVYTGITIAEYYRDMGYDVALMADS
;
A
#
# COMPACT_ATOMS: atom_id res chain seq x y z
N THR A 1 20.17 19.29 -8.32
CA THR A 1 18.81 19.76 -7.99
C THR A 1 17.86 18.58 -8.04
N VAL A 2 16.99 18.46 -7.04
CA VAL A 2 15.93 17.45 -6.98
C VAL A 2 14.57 18.11 -6.79
N VAL A 3 13.52 17.42 -7.22
CA VAL A 3 12.13 17.90 -7.13
C VAL A 3 11.27 16.91 -6.34
N GLY A 4 10.13 17.39 -5.85
CA GLY A 4 9.17 16.55 -5.11
C GLY A 4 8.81 15.28 -5.87
N GLY A 5 8.81 14.14 -5.18
CA GLY A 5 8.57 12.81 -5.74
C GLY A 5 9.82 12.12 -6.34
N GLN A 6 10.94 12.83 -6.48
CA GLN A 6 12.17 12.22 -7.00
C GLN A 6 12.82 11.30 -5.96
N VAL A 7 13.27 10.14 -6.40
CA VAL A 7 13.99 9.17 -5.55
C VAL A 7 15.42 9.65 -5.33
N VAL A 8 15.86 9.68 -4.08
CA VAL A 8 17.22 10.09 -3.67
C VAL A 8 18.02 8.96 -3.03
N GLY A 9 17.37 7.89 -2.67
CA GLY A 9 18.00 6.72 -2.07
C GLY A 9 17.05 5.54 -1.99
N HIS A 10 17.54 4.40 -1.53
CA HIS A 10 16.72 3.20 -1.33
C HIS A 10 17.27 2.37 -0.16
N VAL A 11 16.37 1.64 0.48
CA VAL A 11 16.65 0.72 1.58
C VAL A 11 15.96 -0.61 1.28
N GLN A 12 16.65 -1.73 1.46
CA GLN A 12 16.03 -3.05 1.36
C GLN A 12 15.17 -3.29 2.60
N GLU A 13 13.86 -3.24 2.45
CA GLU A 13 12.89 -3.38 3.55
C GLU A 13 12.61 -4.86 3.85
N THR A 14 12.29 -5.63 2.82
CA THR A 14 12.12 -7.08 2.85
C THR A 14 12.84 -7.70 1.67
N ASP A 15 12.88 -9.01 1.56
CA ASP A 15 13.49 -9.69 0.39
C ASP A 15 12.85 -9.28 -0.94
N THR A 16 11.60 -8.85 -0.90
CA THR A 16 10.80 -8.52 -2.09
C THR A 16 10.56 -7.01 -2.28
N ILE A 17 10.75 -6.21 -1.23
CA ILE A 17 10.41 -4.79 -1.23
C ILE A 17 11.65 -3.94 -1.00
N VAL A 18 11.90 -3.06 -1.96
CA VAL A 18 12.90 -1.98 -1.87
C VAL A 18 12.17 -0.67 -1.57
N HIS A 19 12.37 -0.13 -0.39
CA HIS A 19 11.83 1.18 -0.03
C HIS A 19 12.63 2.27 -0.72
N LYS A 20 11.98 3.02 -1.60
CA LYS A 20 12.58 4.17 -2.29
C LYS A 20 12.34 5.43 -1.48
N ILE A 21 13.42 6.07 -1.07
CA ILE A 21 13.37 7.33 -0.32
C ILE A 21 13.14 8.45 -1.33
N MET A 22 11.99 9.12 -1.20
CA MET A 22 11.56 10.16 -2.14
C MET A 22 11.53 11.52 -1.48
N VAL A 23 11.85 12.55 -2.24
CA VAL A 23 11.63 13.93 -1.82
C VAL A 23 10.13 14.17 -1.60
N VAL A 24 9.77 14.79 -0.48
CA VAL A 24 8.37 15.06 -0.15
C VAL A 24 7.73 15.89 -1.26
N PRO A 25 6.52 15.52 -1.75
CA PRO A 25 5.81 16.34 -2.74
C PRO A 25 5.66 17.78 -2.29
N GLY A 26 5.96 18.72 -3.20
CA GLY A 26 5.98 20.16 -2.91
C GLY A 26 7.30 20.69 -2.38
N ASN A 27 8.24 19.82 -2.00
CA ASN A 27 9.59 20.19 -1.61
C ASN A 27 10.57 19.90 -2.76
N GLY A 28 11.78 20.43 -2.64
CA GLY A 28 12.87 20.20 -3.59
C GLY A 28 13.95 21.23 -3.37
N GLY A 29 15.05 21.11 -4.07
CA GLY A 29 16.16 22.04 -3.94
C GLY A 29 17.48 21.50 -4.49
N VAL A 30 18.55 22.23 -4.27
CA VAL A 30 19.90 21.76 -4.58
C VAL A 30 20.42 20.98 -3.37
N VAL A 31 20.77 19.74 -3.60
CA VAL A 31 21.33 18.87 -2.55
C VAL A 31 22.72 19.36 -2.18
N LYS A 32 22.94 19.63 -0.90
CA LYS A 32 24.24 20.01 -0.35
C LYS A 32 25.00 18.76 0.12
N SER A 33 24.35 17.88 0.87
CA SER A 33 24.93 16.61 1.26
C SER A 33 23.85 15.53 1.32
N ILE A 34 24.26 14.29 1.08
CA ILE A 34 23.46 13.09 1.26
C ILE A 34 24.32 12.05 1.97
N GLU A 35 23.75 11.43 2.99
CA GLU A 35 24.44 10.46 3.82
C GLU A 35 24.11 9.04 3.38
N SER A 36 25.07 8.12 3.60
CA SER A 36 24.91 6.70 3.32
C SER A 36 25.35 5.90 4.56
N GLY A 37 24.57 4.92 4.96
CA GLY A 37 24.84 4.11 6.16
C GLY A 37 23.54 3.66 6.83
N ASP A 38 23.64 3.30 8.10
CA ASP A 38 22.50 2.87 8.92
C ASP A 38 21.89 4.06 9.64
N PHE A 39 20.62 4.32 9.42
CA PHE A 39 19.88 5.46 9.96
C PHE A 39 18.54 5.03 10.55
N ASN A 40 18.10 5.74 11.59
CA ASN A 40 16.72 5.73 12.00
C ASN A 40 15.87 6.55 11.02
N VAL A 41 14.59 6.21 10.86
CA VAL A 41 13.67 6.89 9.95
C VAL A 41 13.50 8.40 10.22
N THR A 42 13.83 8.85 11.43
CA THR A 42 13.75 10.25 11.87
C THR A 42 15.07 11.00 11.81
N GLN A 43 16.16 10.35 11.44
CA GLN A 43 17.44 11.01 11.27
C GLN A 43 17.50 11.73 9.92
N THR A 44 18.22 12.85 9.89
CA THR A 44 18.48 13.59 8.67
C THR A 44 19.44 12.80 7.78
N ILE A 45 19.02 12.52 6.56
CA ILE A 45 19.81 11.79 5.55
C ILE A 45 20.24 12.67 4.38
N CYS A 46 19.60 13.82 4.22
CA CYS A 46 19.92 14.75 3.15
C CYS A 46 19.73 16.19 3.65
N THR A 47 20.67 17.07 3.31
CA THR A 47 20.55 18.51 3.54
C THR A 47 20.59 19.25 2.21
N PHE A 48 19.82 20.32 2.12
CA PHE A 48 19.76 21.18 0.94
C PHE A 48 20.57 22.47 1.15
N GLU A 49 20.88 23.16 0.08
CA GLU A 49 21.64 24.43 0.14
C GLU A 49 20.89 25.54 0.88
N ASP A 50 19.56 25.50 0.88
CA ASP A 50 18.70 26.43 1.62
C ASP A 50 18.65 26.15 3.13
N GLY A 51 19.34 25.10 3.61
CA GLY A 51 19.38 24.68 5.00
C GLY A 51 18.22 23.76 5.41
N SER A 52 17.31 23.42 4.52
CA SER A 52 16.28 22.44 4.79
C SER A 52 16.84 21.02 4.87
N GLU A 53 16.17 20.16 5.64
CA GLU A 53 16.59 18.79 5.91
C GLU A 53 15.54 17.79 5.48
N MET A 54 15.97 16.60 5.11
CA MET A 54 15.11 15.50 4.74
C MET A 54 15.43 14.24 5.54
N GLN A 55 14.37 13.58 5.99
CA GLN A 55 14.38 12.30 6.70
C GLN A 55 13.81 11.20 5.79
N MET A 56 13.98 9.93 6.16
CA MET A 56 13.34 8.82 5.45
C MET A 56 11.82 8.81 5.66
N MET A 57 11.35 9.24 6.83
CA MET A 57 9.93 9.31 7.16
C MET A 57 9.27 10.54 6.54
N GLN A 58 8.08 10.34 5.97
CA GLN A 58 7.20 11.42 5.52
C GLN A 58 5.94 11.49 6.37
N LYS A 59 5.55 12.69 6.79
CA LYS A 59 4.24 12.95 7.40
C LYS A 59 3.30 13.46 6.31
N TRP A 60 2.16 12.80 6.14
CA TRP A 60 1.16 13.17 5.13
C TRP A 60 -0.24 13.22 5.73
N PRO A 61 -1.05 14.26 5.47
CA PRO A 61 -2.42 14.32 5.94
C PRO A 61 -3.27 13.30 5.17
N VAL A 62 -3.84 12.33 5.88
CA VAL A 62 -4.54 11.17 5.28
C VAL A 62 -5.77 11.52 4.44
N ARG A 63 -6.36 12.71 4.62
CA ARG A 63 -7.49 13.19 3.82
C ARG A 63 -7.07 13.97 2.57
N THR A 64 -5.78 14.16 2.37
CA THR A 64 -5.24 14.83 1.19
C THR A 64 -4.62 13.78 0.28
N PRO A 65 -5.15 13.58 -0.94
CA PRO A 65 -4.56 12.63 -1.88
C PRO A 65 -3.13 13.02 -2.23
N ARG A 66 -2.26 12.04 -2.43
CA ARG A 66 -0.89 12.32 -2.88
C ARG A 66 -0.92 12.75 -4.34
N PRO A 67 -0.14 13.78 -4.70
CA PRO A 67 -0.14 14.30 -6.06
C PRO A 67 0.42 13.27 -7.05
N TYR A 68 -0.02 13.36 -8.29
CA TYR A 68 0.49 12.59 -9.41
C TYR A 68 0.70 13.51 -10.62
N GLN A 69 1.67 13.20 -11.46
CA GLN A 69 1.95 14.02 -12.65
C GLN A 69 0.93 13.79 -13.76
N GLN A 70 0.57 12.52 -13.99
CA GLN A 70 -0.32 12.13 -15.06
C GLN A 70 -1.16 10.93 -14.64
N LYS A 71 -2.43 10.93 -15.03
CA LYS A 71 -3.33 9.80 -14.90
C LYS A 71 -3.37 9.05 -16.23
N TYR A 72 -2.99 7.78 -16.20
CA TYR A 72 -3.05 6.91 -17.37
C TYR A 72 -4.41 6.22 -17.46
N PRO A 73 -4.90 5.92 -18.68
CA PRO A 73 -6.11 5.12 -18.84
C PRO A 73 -5.86 3.69 -18.32
N PRO A 74 -6.83 3.07 -17.62
CA PRO A 74 -6.70 1.71 -17.10
C PRO A 74 -6.90 0.68 -18.22
N VAL A 75 -5.84 0.38 -18.94
CA VAL A 75 -5.86 -0.56 -20.10
C VAL A 75 -5.15 -1.89 -19.80
N ILE A 76 -4.38 -1.95 -18.72
CA ILE A 76 -3.64 -3.18 -18.33
C ILE A 76 -4.53 -4.00 -17.40
N PRO A 77 -4.84 -5.26 -17.73
CA PRO A 77 -5.66 -6.09 -16.85
C PRO A 77 -4.89 -6.47 -15.57
N LEU A 78 -5.60 -6.49 -14.44
CA LEU A 78 -5.14 -7.11 -13.21
C LEU A 78 -5.46 -8.60 -13.31
N VAL A 79 -4.43 -9.44 -13.26
CA VAL A 79 -4.63 -10.89 -13.17
C VAL A 79 -4.95 -11.24 -11.72
N THR A 80 -6.18 -11.68 -11.48
CA THR A 80 -6.67 -11.97 -10.13
C THR A 80 -6.36 -13.40 -9.69
N GLY A 81 -6.04 -14.30 -10.63
CA GLY A 81 -5.91 -15.73 -10.41
C GLY A 81 -7.24 -16.47 -10.30
N MET A 82 -8.35 -15.76 -10.36
CA MET A 82 -9.71 -16.33 -10.34
C MET A 82 -10.28 -16.35 -11.75
N ARG A 83 -10.40 -17.54 -12.36
CA ARG A 83 -10.81 -17.70 -13.76
C ARG A 83 -12.10 -16.97 -14.13
N ILE A 84 -13.08 -16.97 -13.23
CA ILE A 84 -14.38 -16.33 -13.46
C ILE A 84 -14.20 -14.82 -13.55
N LEU A 85 -13.41 -14.21 -12.68
CA LEU A 85 -13.15 -12.78 -12.69
C LEU A 85 -12.32 -12.41 -13.92
N ASP A 86 -11.22 -13.11 -14.16
CA ASP A 86 -10.30 -12.78 -15.24
C ASP A 86 -10.94 -12.93 -16.64
N PHE A 87 -11.89 -13.86 -16.78
CA PHE A 87 -12.55 -14.11 -18.07
C PHE A 87 -13.84 -13.31 -18.27
N LEU A 88 -14.72 -13.25 -17.25
CA LEU A 88 -16.06 -12.66 -17.38
C LEU A 88 -16.15 -11.22 -16.84
N PHE A 89 -15.33 -10.87 -15.86
CA PHE A 89 -15.34 -9.58 -15.17
C PHE A 89 -13.93 -9.03 -14.98
N PRO A 90 -13.15 -8.86 -16.07
CA PRO A 90 -11.76 -8.45 -15.94
C PRO A 90 -11.65 -7.10 -15.26
N LEU A 91 -10.74 -7.02 -14.30
CA LEU A 91 -10.36 -5.79 -13.62
C LEU A 91 -9.16 -5.17 -14.30
N ALA A 92 -9.11 -3.86 -14.39
CA ALA A 92 -7.93 -3.16 -14.87
C ALA A 92 -7.07 -2.67 -13.71
N LYS A 93 -5.75 -2.68 -13.84
CA LYS A 93 -4.84 -2.01 -12.91
C LYS A 93 -5.16 -0.51 -12.89
N GLY A 94 -5.34 0.04 -11.69
CA GLY A 94 -5.86 1.40 -11.49
C GLY A 94 -7.38 1.53 -11.55
N GLY A 95 -8.10 0.41 -11.74
CA GLY A 95 -9.55 0.35 -11.63
C GLY A 95 -10.04 0.16 -10.20
N ALA A 96 -11.36 0.18 -10.01
CA ALA A 96 -12.02 -0.12 -8.76
C ALA A 96 -13.17 -1.11 -8.98
N ALA A 97 -13.34 -2.05 -8.07
CA ALA A 97 -14.43 -3.01 -8.09
C ALA A 97 -15.17 -3.05 -6.75
N GLY A 98 -16.49 -3.15 -6.82
CA GLY A 98 -17.33 -3.44 -5.67
C GLY A 98 -17.64 -4.93 -5.60
N ILE A 99 -17.56 -5.52 -4.40
CA ILE A 99 -17.97 -6.90 -4.12
C ILE A 99 -19.16 -6.85 -3.17
N PRO A 100 -20.38 -6.54 -3.66
CA PRO A 100 -21.56 -6.45 -2.82
C PRO A 100 -22.08 -7.84 -2.47
N GLY A 101 -22.69 -7.94 -1.30
CA GLY A 101 -23.37 -9.16 -0.90
C GLY A 101 -23.79 -9.14 0.57
N PRO A 102 -24.82 -9.91 0.95
CA PRO A 102 -25.22 -10.05 2.33
C PRO A 102 -24.15 -10.81 3.14
N PHE A 103 -24.38 -10.87 4.43
CA PHE A 103 -23.56 -11.69 5.32
C PHE A 103 -23.47 -13.15 4.85
N GLY A 104 -22.27 -13.73 4.89
CA GLY A 104 -22.05 -15.12 4.46
C GLY A 104 -21.99 -15.36 2.95
N SER A 105 -22.00 -14.30 2.13
CA SER A 105 -21.92 -14.41 0.66
C SER A 105 -20.49 -14.68 0.12
N GLY A 106 -19.49 -14.77 0.99
CA GLY A 106 -18.10 -15.03 0.60
C GLY A 106 -17.30 -13.80 0.20
N LYS A 107 -17.72 -12.58 0.57
CA LYS A 107 -16.98 -11.34 0.28
C LYS A 107 -15.55 -11.39 0.78
N THR A 108 -15.36 -11.66 2.06
CA THR A 108 -14.04 -11.75 2.71
C THR A 108 -13.17 -12.82 2.07
N VAL A 109 -13.72 -14.02 1.82
CA VAL A 109 -12.99 -15.11 1.14
C VAL A 109 -12.55 -14.70 -0.26
N THR A 110 -13.39 -13.98 -1.00
CA THR A 110 -13.05 -13.44 -2.32
C THR A 110 -11.90 -12.44 -2.21
N GLN A 111 -11.95 -11.51 -1.27
CA GLN A 111 -10.90 -10.52 -1.06
C GLN A 111 -9.57 -11.16 -0.63
N GLN A 112 -9.60 -12.14 0.27
CA GLN A 112 -8.41 -12.91 0.66
C GLN A 112 -7.80 -13.67 -0.53
N SER A 113 -8.63 -14.25 -1.38
CA SER A 113 -8.18 -14.91 -2.61
C SER A 113 -7.53 -13.94 -3.57
N LEU A 114 -8.10 -12.73 -3.74
CA LEU A 114 -7.49 -11.66 -4.53
C LEU A 114 -6.16 -11.22 -3.94
N ALA A 115 -6.06 -11.05 -2.62
CA ALA A 115 -4.80 -10.72 -1.95
C ALA A 115 -3.71 -11.76 -2.21
N LYS A 116 -4.08 -13.04 -2.21
CA LYS A 116 -3.15 -14.16 -2.36
C LYS A 116 -2.68 -14.36 -3.80
N TYR A 117 -3.62 -14.31 -4.76
CA TYR A 117 -3.36 -14.78 -6.13
C TYR A 117 -3.19 -13.66 -7.16
N SER A 118 -3.53 -12.42 -6.82
CA SER A 118 -3.36 -11.32 -7.78
C SER A 118 -1.89 -11.04 -8.09
N ASP A 119 -1.65 -10.52 -9.28
CA ASP A 119 -0.33 -10.11 -9.75
C ASP A 119 0.10 -8.72 -9.21
N ALA A 120 -0.63 -8.17 -8.23
CA ALA A 120 -0.22 -6.97 -7.52
C ALA A 120 1.06 -7.21 -6.71
N GLN A 121 1.99 -6.28 -6.76
CA GLN A 121 3.27 -6.40 -6.04
C GLN A 121 3.11 -6.19 -4.54
N LEU A 122 2.19 -5.32 -4.14
CA LEU A 122 1.86 -5.02 -2.75
C LEU A 122 0.36 -5.07 -2.51
N VAL A 123 -0.01 -5.47 -1.31
CA VAL A 123 -1.40 -5.53 -0.86
C VAL A 123 -1.56 -4.65 0.37
N VAL A 124 -2.57 -3.79 0.35
CA VAL A 124 -3.04 -3.07 1.54
C VAL A 124 -4.42 -3.61 1.89
N TYR A 125 -4.50 -4.38 2.97
CA TYR A 125 -5.74 -4.98 3.44
C TYR A 125 -6.29 -4.22 4.64
N ILE A 126 -7.53 -3.78 4.56
CA ILE A 126 -8.17 -2.95 5.58
C ILE A 126 -9.44 -3.64 6.06
N GLY A 127 -9.48 -4.06 7.31
CA GLY A 127 -10.70 -4.44 7.98
C GLY A 127 -11.41 -3.19 8.51
N CYS A 128 -12.56 -2.84 7.92
CA CYS A 128 -13.32 -1.64 8.27
C CYS A 128 -14.53 -1.96 9.15
N GLY A 129 -14.29 -2.42 10.37
CA GLY A 129 -15.34 -2.81 11.29
C GLY A 129 -15.75 -4.27 11.17
N GLU A 130 -14.81 -5.11 10.78
CA GLU A 130 -14.96 -6.54 10.74
C GLU A 130 -15.08 -7.14 12.14
N ARG A 131 -15.60 -8.38 12.21
CA ARG A 131 -15.68 -9.10 13.48
C ARG A 131 -14.29 -9.44 13.99
N GLY A 132 -14.10 -9.34 15.31
CA GLY A 132 -12.81 -9.62 15.92
C GLY A 132 -12.27 -11.01 15.61
N ASN A 133 -13.13 -12.03 15.60
CA ASN A 133 -12.76 -13.40 15.25
C ASN A 133 -12.31 -13.54 13.78
N GLU A 134 -13.01 -12.91 12.83
CA GLU A 134 -12.63 -12.91 11.41
C GLU A 134 -11.29 -12.19 11.20
N MET A 135 -11.09 -11.06 11.87
CA MET A 135 -9.78 -10.36 11.82
C MET A 135 -8.65 -11.19 12.44
N THR A 136 -8.91 -11.89 13.55
CA THR A 136 -7.92 -12.78 14.16
C THR A 136 -7.53 -13.91 13.22
N GLU A 137 -8.53 -14.53 12.55
CA GLU A 137 -8.28 -15.57 11.56
C GLU A 137 -7.38 -15.08 10.41
N VAL A 138 -7.67 -13.89 9.87
CA VAL A 138 -6.83 -13.28 8.83
C VAL A 138 -5.41 -13.01 9.32
N LEU A 139 -5.27 -12.49 10.54
CA LEU A 139 -3.96 -12.20 11.14
C LEU A 139 -3.14 -13.47 11.42
N ASP A 140 -3.82 -14.56 11.77
CA ASP A 140 -3.17 -15.85 12.02
C ASP A 140 -2.83 -16.58 10.71
N GLU A 141 -3.68 -16.48 9.68
CA GLU A 141 -3.47 -17.18 8.41
C GLU A 141 -2.44 -16.52 7.50
N PHE A 142 -2.48 -15.20 7.34
CA PHE A 142 -1.63 -14.49 6.36
C PHE A 142 -0.12 -14.73 6.52
N PRO A 143 0.45 -14.83 7.73
CA PRO A 143 1.87 -15.16 7.90
C PRO A 143 2.24 -16.56 7.40
N HIS A 144 1.27 -17.48 7.37
CA HIS A 144 1.48 -18.86 6.94
C HIS A 144 1.15 -19.09 5.45
N LEU A 145 0.46 -18.15 4.82
CA LEU A 145 0.20 -18.20 3.39
C LEU A 145 1.45 -17.87 2.59
N ILE A 146 1.76 -18.75 1.65
CA ILE A 146 2.86 -18.53 0.71
C ILE A 146 2.32 -17.87 -0.55
N ASP A 147 2.94 -16.77 -0.94
CA ASP A 147 2.67 -16.11 -2.22
C ASP A 147 3.13 -17.00 -3.38
N PRO A 148 2.23 -17.44 -4.27
CA PRO A 148 2.60 -18.31 -5.37
C PRO A 148 3.53 -17.65 -6.38
N ASN A 149 3.60 -16.32 -6.43
CA ASN A 149 4.43 -15.57 -7.37
C ASN A 149 5.89 -15.45 -6.88
N THR A 150 6.08 -15.28 -5.58
CA THR A 150 7.41 -15.03 -4.98
C THR A 150 7.95 -16.22 -4.18
N GLY A 151 7.10 -17.15 -3.77
CA GLY A 151 7.46 -18.25 -2.87
C GLY A 151 7.75 -17.82 -1.43
N LYS A 152 7.47 -16.57 -1.07
CA LYS A 152 7.68 -15.98 0.26
C LYS A 152 6.36 -15.87 1.02
N PRO A 153 6.39 -15.67 2.35
CA PRO A 153 5.18 -15.38 3.12
C PRO A 153 4.43 -14.17 2.55
N LEU A 154 3.11 -14.28 2.44
CA LEU A 154 2.25 -13.20 1.92
C LEU A 154 2.39 -11.91 2.73
N MET A 155 2.66 -12.01 4.02
CA MET A 155 2.87 -10.86 4.91
C MET A 155 4.07 -9.99 4.50
N GLU A 156 5.08 -10.52 3.82
CA GLU A 156 6.22 -9.71 3.37
C GLU A 156 5.85 -8.63 2.35
N ARG A 157 4.71 -8.79 1.67
CA ARG A 157 4.16 -7.81 0.71
C ARG A 157 2.81 -7.24 1.11
N THR A 158 2.38 -7.44 2.37
CA THR A 158 1.06 -7.02 2.84
C THR A 158 1.16 -6.02 3.97
N VAL A 159 0.44 -4.90 3.85
CA VAL A 159 0.15 -3.97 4.94
C VAL A 159 -1.26 -4.26 5.44
N MET A 160 -1.42 -4.54 6.71
CA MET A 160 -2.71 -4.85 7.30
C MET A 160 -3.14 -3.77 8.29
N ILE A 161 -4.36 -3.26 8.11
CA ILE A 161 -5.00 -2.30 9.01
C ILE A 161 -6.24 -2.98 9.57
N ALA A 162 -6.23 -3.29 10.86
CA ALA A 162 -7.30 -4.01 11.52
C ALA A 162 -8.15 -3.06 12.38
N ASN A 163 -9.38 -2.80 11.95
CA ASN A 163 -10.41 -2.15 12.75
C ASN A 163 -11.58 -3.10 12.94
N THR A 164 -11.88 -3.41 14.19
CA THR A 164 -12.98 -4.30 14.54
C THR A 164 -14.29 -3.55 14.77
N SER A 165 -15.40 -4.27 14.74
CA SER A 165 -16.76 -3.69 14.83
C SER A 165 -17.07 -2.97 16.15
N ASN A 166 -16.29 -3.23 17.21
CA ASN A 166 -16.41 -2.54 18.50
C ASN A 166 -15.65 -1.21 18.58
N MET A 167 -14.85 -0.87 17.55
CA MET A 167 -14.15 0.41 17.48
C MET A 167 -15.09 1.55 17.04
N PRO A 168 -14.81 2.81 17.43
CA PRO A 168 -15.60 3.97 17.01
C PRO A 168 -15.71 4.10 15.48
N VAL A 169 -16.86 4.55 14.98
CA VAL A 169 -17.10 4.74 13.54
C VAL A 169 -16.05 5.64 12.90
N ALA A 170 -15.65 6.71 13.60
CA ALA A 170 -14.62 7.62 13.08
C ALA A 170 -13.26 6.93 12.88
N ALA A 171 -12.89 5.99 13.75
CA ALA A 171 -11.66 5.20 13.59
C ALA A 171 -11.75 4.25 12.39
N ARG A 172 -12.92 3.63 12.20
CA ARG A 172 -13.18 2.75 11.04
C ARG A 172 -13.11 3.52 9.72
N GLU A 173 -13.72 4.71 9.67
CA GLU A 173 -13.65 5.61 8.51
C GLU A 173 -12.20 6.05 8.25
N ALA A 174 -11.48 6.47 9.28
CA ALA A 174 -10.10 6.93 9.17
C ALA A 174 -9.14 5.84 8.65
N SER A 175 -9.42 4.57 8.91
CA SER A 175 -8.58 3.45 8.44
C SER A 175 -8.53 3.35 6.92
N VAL A 176 -9.63 3.66 6.22
CA VAL A 176 -9.68 3.65 4.75
C VAL A 176 -8.76 4.74 4.19
N TYR A 177 -8.85 5.96 4.72
CA TYR A 177 -7.95 7.05 4.29
C TYR A 177 -6.49 6.75 4.59
N THR A 178 -6.21 6.16 5.74
CA THR A 178 -4.86 5.73 6.11
C THR A 178 -4.31 4.70 5.12
N GLY A 179 -5.10 3.68 4.82
CA GLY A 179 -4.73 2.64 3.87
C GLY A 179 -4.51 3.18 2.45
N ILE A 180 -5.37 4.09 1.98
CA ILE A 180 -5.19 4.75 0.69
C ILE A 180 -3.89 5.56 0.66
N THR A 181 -3.60 6.33 1.72
CA THR A 181 -2.36 7.11 1.81
C THR A 181 -1.11 6.23 1.74
N ILE A 182 -1.13 5.07 2.42
CA ILE A 182 -0.05 4.10 2.36
C ILE A 182 0.07 3.51 0.95
N ALA A 183 -1.05 3.11 0.34
CA ALA A 183 -1.08 2.57 -1.01
C ALA A 183 -0.54 3.58 -2.04
N GLU A 184 -0.93 4.85 -1.93
CA GLU A 184 -0.42 5.93 -2.78
C GLU A 184 1.07 6.18 -2.59
N TYR A 185 1.58 6.04 -1.37
CA TYR A 185 3.00 6.17 -1.09
C TYR A 185 3.83 5.09 -1.80
N TYR A 186 3.39 3.83 -1.77
CA TYR A 186 4.04 2.76 -2.51
C TYR A 186 3.84 2.87 -4.04
N ARG A 187 2.66 3.33 -4.48
CA ARG A 187 2.44 3.69 -5.90
C ARG A 187 3.47 4.71 -6.38
N ASP A 188 3.75 5.74 -5.60
CA ASP A 188 4.72 6.78 -5.94
C ASP A 188 6.15 6.21 -6.07
N MET A 189 6.45 5.11 -5.38
CA MET A 189 7.68 4.34 -5.56
C MET A 189 7.69 3.50 -6.86
N GLY A 190 6.55 3.40 -7.56
CA GLY A 190 6.39 2.63 -8.79
C GLY A 190 5.95 1.18 -8.58
N TYR A 191 5.35 0.84 -7.43
CA TYR A 191 4.76 -0.47 -7.19
C TYR A 191 3.30 -0.53 -7.65
N ASP A 192 2.91 -1.69 -8.16
CA ASP A 192 1.50 -2.04 -8.36
C ASP A 192 0.89 -2.43 -7.01
N VAL A 193 -0.01 -1.61 -6.51
CA VAL A 193 -0.62 -1.80 -5.17
C VAL A 193 -2.10 -2.14 -5.31
N ALA A 194 -2.51 -3.27 -4.74
CA ALA A 194 -3.91 -3.62 -4.57
C ALA A 194 -4.38 -3.19 -3.18
N LEU A 195 -5.44 -2.39 -3.11
CA LEU A 195 -6.07 -2.00 -1.86
C LEU A 195 -7.41 -2.73 -1.72
N MET A 196 -7.60 -3.38 -0.60
CA MET A 196 -8.83 -4.11 -0.25
C MET A 196 -9.39 -3.54 1.04
N ALA A 197 -10.64 -3.12 1.01
CA ALA A 197 -11.37 -2.63 2.17
C ALA A 197 -12.56 -3.55 2.43
N ASP A 198 -12.50 -4.34 3.49
CA ASP A 198 -13.55 -5.26 3.89
C ASP A 198 -14.40 -4.62 5.01
N SER A 199 -15.74 -4.65 4.82
CA SER A 199 -16.72 -4.01 5.71
C SER A 199 -18.03 -4.79 5.79
#